data_3497b7dbaf53f1dcc9184853f1a39b10
#
_entry.id   3497b7dbaf53f1dcc9184853f1a39b10
#
_cell.length_a   1.000
_cell.length_b   1.000
_cell.length_c   1.000
_cell.angle_alpha   90.00
_cell.angle_beta   90.00
_cell.angle_gamma   90.00
#
_symmetry.space_group_name_H-M   'P 1'
#
loop_
_entity.id
_entity.type
_entity.pdbx_description
1 polymer ?
#
loop_
_entity_poly.entity_id
_entity_poly.type
_entity_poly.pdbx_seq_one_letter_code
_entity_poly.pdbx_strand_id
1 'polypeptide(L)'
;MIHDDFQQTPLTSYGTQKLVGELILADYTRRGFFDGVGIRLPTIVVRPGKPNKAASSFFSGIIREPLAGVEAILPVPRSVVHTHASPRSAVGFLIHAAGLDGAAIGPRRNITMPGVGVSVGNQIEALRRVAGADAVKLIREEPDETIWKIVQNWPTRFDAKRAKALGFTAEENFDAIIRAYIEDELGGKVGAR
;
A
#
# COMPACT_ATOMS: atom_id res chain seq x y z
N MET A 1 2.70 12.33 -9.63
CA MET A 1 2.34 12.44 -8.19
C MET A 1 0.87 12.79 -8.10
N ILE A 2 0.11 12.11 -7.25
CA ILE A 2 -1.30 12.39 -6.97
C ILE A 2 -1.36 13.20 -5.67
N HIS A 3 -1.97 14.38 -5.71
CA HIS A 3 -2.17 15.25 -4.55
C HIS A 3 -3.67 15.33 -4.18
N ASP A 4 -3.98 15.89 -3.03
CA ASP A 4 -5.33 15.87 -2.47
C ASP A 4 -6.40 16.52 -3.37
N ASP A 5 -6.02 17.47 -4.23
CA ASP A 5 -6.90 18.16 -5.16
C ASP A 5 -6.95 17.54 -6.57
N PHE A 6 -6.32 16.39 -6.76
CA PHE A 6 -6.30 15.70 -8.04
C PHE A 6 -7.71 15.26 -8.44
N GLN A 7 -8.16 15.64 -9.63
CA GLN A 7 -9.44 15.20 -10.18
C GLN A 7 -9.40 13.70 -10.48
N GLN A 8 -10.35 12.97 -9.96
CA GLN A 8 -10.42 11.52 -10.12
C GLN A 8 -10.97 11.17 -11.49
N THR A 9 -10.15 10.48 -12.28
CA THR A 9 -10.51 9.98 -13.62
C THR A 9 -10.17 8.50 -13.69
N PRO A 10 -11.00 7.62 -13.10
CA PRO A 10 -10.71 6.18 -13.05
C PRO A 10 -10.68 5.57 -14.46
N LEU A 11 -9.67 4.72 -14.72
CA LEU A 11 -9.48 4.03 -16.00
C LEU A 11 -9.96 2.57 -15.95
N THR A 12 -10.61 2.14 -14.86
CA THR A 12 -11.11 0.78 -14.66
C THR A 12 -12.49 0.79 -14.04
N SER A 13 -13.29 -0.26 -14.30
CA SER A 13 -14.60 -0.45 -13.64
C SER A 13 -14.46 -0.51 -12.11
N TYR A 14 -13.40 -1.13 -11.60
CA TYR A 14 -13.10 -1.16 -10.17
C TYR A 14 -12.91 0.26 -9.60
N GLY A 15 -12.06 1.07 -10.22
CA GLY A 15 -11.83 2.46 -9.80
C GLY A 15 -13.09 3.31 -9.88
N THR A 16 -13.90 3.13 -10.94
CA THR A 16 -15.20 3.80 -11.09
C THR A 16 -16.14 3.46 -9.94
N GLN A 17 -16.28 2.17 -9.61
CA GLN A 17 -17.12 1.72 -8.49
C GLN A 17 -16.65 2.28 -7.14
N LYS A 18 -15.33 2.35 -6.90
CA LYS A 18 -14.79 2.98 -5.70
C LYS A 18 -15.13 4.46 -5.63
N LEU A 19 -15.00 5.20 -6.74
CA LEU A 19 -15.36 6.61 -6.79
C LEU A 19 -16.86 6.84 -6.55
N VAL A 20 -17.73 6.01 -7.13
CA VAL A 20 -19.17 6.06 -6.85
C VAL A 20 -19.46 5.85 -5.35
N GLY A 21 -18.79 4.88 -4.72
CA GLY A 21 -18.90 4.65 -3.27
C GLY A 21 -18.45 5.85 -2.44
N GLU A 22 -17.38 6.54 -2.83
CA GLU A 22 -16.91 7.76 -2.17
C GLU A 22 -17.92 8.91 -2.27
N LEU A 23 -18.56 9.09 -3.43
CA LEU A 23 -19.59 10.11 -3.65
C LEU A 23 -20.85 9.81 -2.83
N ILE A 24 -21.30 8.56 -2.78
CA ILE A 24 -22.43 8.13 -1.96
C ILE A 24 -22.14 8.36 -0.47
N LEU A 25 -20.94 7.99 0.02
CA LEU A 25 -20.55 8.21 1.40
C LEU A 25 -20.59 9.71 1.74
N ALA A 26 -20.06 10.55 0.88
CA ALA A 26 -20.06 12.00 1.08
C ALA A 26 -21.48 12.59 1.09
N ASP A 27 -22.37 12.15 0.18
CA ASP A 27 -23.76 12.60 0.13
C ASP A 27 -24.56 12.15 1.37
N TYR A 28 -24.42 10.90 1.81
CA TYR A 28 -25.08 10.39 3.00
C TYR A 28 -24.62 11.11 4.28
N THR A 29 -23.32 11.41 4.36
CA THR A 29 -22.78 12.23 5.46
C THR A 29 -23.35 13.64 5.41
N ARG A 30 -23.36 14.30 4.26
CA ARG A 30 -23.94 15.64 4.07
C ARG A 30 -25.42 15.69 4.46
N ARG A 31 -26.15 14.61 4.22
CA ARG A 31 -27.59 14.48 4.57
C ARG A 31 -27.84 14.11 6.02
N GLY A 32 -26.78 13.87 6.80
CA GLY A 32 -26.91 13.53 8.23
C GLY A 32 -27.34 12.09 8.52
N PHE A 33 -27.25 11.16 7.57
CA PHE A 33 -27.56 9.76 7.83
C PHE A 33 -26.51 9.09 8.73
N PHE A 34 -25.27 9.49 8.60
CA PHE A 34 -24.15 9.09 9.46
C PHE A 34 -22.98 10.07 9.26
N ASP A 35 -22.01 10.06 10.18
CA ASP A 35 -20.76 10.80 10.03
C ASP A 35 -19.68 9.86 9.46
N GLY A 36 -19.59 9.80 8.14
CA GLY A 36 -18.70 8.88 7.45
C GLY A 36 -17.37 9.49 7.05
N VAL A 37 -16.30 8.69 7.04
CA VAL A 37 -15.00 9.04 6.48
C VAL A 37 -14.51 7.91 5.57
N GLY A 38 -14.05 8.25 4.38
CA GLY A 38 -13.43 7.31 3.44
C GLY A 38 -11.92 7.48 3.44
N ILE A 39 -11.18 6.39 3.45
CA ILE A 39 -9.72 6.41 3.32
C ILE A 39 -9.30 5.69 2.04
N ARG A 40 -8.41 6.31 1.25
CA ARG A 40 -7.77 5.71 0.08
C ARG A 40 -6.43 5.17 0.49
N LEU A 41 -6.34 3.84 0.63
CA LEU A 41 -5.13 3.16 1.05
C LEU A 41 -4.09 3.14 -0.07
N PRO A 42 -2.80 3.30 0.24
CA PRO A 42 -1.72 2.86 -0.64
C PRO A 42 -1.76 1.34 -0.81
N THR A 43 -0.90 0.79 -1.64
CA THR A 43 -0.76 -0.68 -1.74
C THR A 43 -0.22 -1.25 -0.43
N ILE A 44 -1.02 -2.07 0.23
CA ILE A 44 -0.64 -2.67 1.51
C ILE A 44 0.28 -3.85 1.30
N VAL A 45 1.48 -3.76 1.88
CA VAL A 45 2.58 -4.74 1.86
C VAL A 45 3.30 -4.73 3.23
N VAL A 46 3.80 -5.82 3.75
CA VAL A 46 3.79 -7.18 3.25
C VAL A 46 2.53 -7.86 3.80
N ARG A 47 1.63 -8.30 2.92
CA ARG A 47 0.42 -8.99 3.38
C ARG A 47 0.73 -10.44 3.73
N PRO A 48 0.26 -10.95 4.88
CA PRO A 48 0.35 -12.37 5.21
C PRO A 48 -0.47 -13.24 4.27
N GLY A 49 -0.29 -14.54 4.34
CA GLY A 49 -1.02 -15.54 3.58
C GLY A 49 -0.33 -15.95 2.27
N LYS A 50 -1.07 -16.67 1.42
CA LYS A 50 -0.54 -17.23 0.16
C LYS A 50 -0.66 -16.21 -0.99
N PRO A 51 0.18 -16.32 -2.03
CA PRO A 51 0.03 -15.56 -3.26
C PRO A 51 -1.40 -15.67 -3.82
N ASN A 52 -1.91 -14.57 -4.36
CA ASN A 52 -3.20 -14.55 -5.02
C ASN A 52 -3.06 -14.00 -6.46
N LYS A 53 -4.14 -14.06 -7.25
CA LYS A 53 -4.14 -13.65 -8.66
C LYS A 53 -4.20 -12.13 -8.89
N ALA A 54 -4.18 -11.30 -7.83
CA ALA A 54 -4.17 -9.85 -8.01
C ALA A 54 -2.82 -9.39 -8.60
N ALA A 55 -2.87 -8.49 -9.58
CA ALA A 55 -1.66 -7.97 -10.23
C ALA A 55 -0.66 -7.32 -9.24
N SER A 56 -1.13 -6.79 -8.11
CA SER A 56 -0.31 -6.22 -7.03
C SER A 56 0.28 -7.26 -6.07
N SER A 57 -0.05 -8.55 -6.22
CA SER A 57 0.36 -9.60 -5.27
C SER A 57 1.88 -9.75 -5.16
N PHE A 58 2.59 -9.53 -6.27
CA PHE A 58 4.04 -9.65 -6.32
C PHE A 58 4.77 -8.66 -5.40
N PHE A 59 4.22 -7.46 -5.13
CA PHE A 59 4.85 -6.52 -4.20
C PHE A 59 4.99 -7.09 -2.78
N SER A 60 4.02 -7.90 -2.33
CA SER A 60 4.18 -8.65 -1.08
C SER A 60 5.04 -9.90 -1.28
N GLY A 61 4.88 -10.59 -2.42
CA GLY A 61 5.55 -11.85 -2.74
C GLY A 61 7.07 -11.73 -2.71
N ILE A 62 7.65 -10.72 -3.37
CA ILE A 62 9.10 -10.52 -3.45
C ILE A 62 9.77 -10.22 -2.10
N ILE A 63 8.98 -10.03 -1.05
CA ILE A 63 9.47 -9.83 0.32
C ILE A 63 9.09 -11.05 1.19
N ARG A 64 7.81 -11.43 1.19
CA ARG A 64 7.27 -12.48 2.04
C ARG A 64 7.88 -13.85 1.79
N GLU A 65 7.93 -14.29 0.52
CA GLU A 65 8.45 -15.59 0.14
C GLU A 65 9.93 -15.74 0.48
N PRO A 66 10.83 -14.79 0.11
CA PRO A 66 12.21 -14.83 0.53
C PRO A 66 12.43 -14.85 2.04
N LEU A 67 11.64 -14.11 2.81
CA LEU A 67 11.69 -14.17 4.28
C LEU A 67 11.27 -15.54 4.83
N ALA A 68 10.44 -16.27 4.09
CA ALA A 68 10.07 -17.67 4.40
C ALA A 68 11.01 -18.72 3.79
N GLY A 69 12.11 -18.31 3.13
CA GLY A 69 13.05 -19.21 2.45
C GLY A 69 12.51 -19.81 1.16
N VAL A 70 11.53 -19.17 0.53
CA VAL A 70 10.88 -19.63 -0.71
C VAL A 70 11.20 -18.69 -1.87
N GLU A 71 11.34 -19.25 -3.08
CA GLU A 71 11.53 -18.46 -4.31
C GLU A 71 10.33 -17.55 -4.59
N ALA A 72 10.61 -16.32 -5.04
CA ALA A 72 9.61 -15.35 -5.45
C ALA A 72 9.85 -14.92 -6.90
N ILE A 73 8.77 -14.75 -7.68
CA ILE A 73 8.82 -14.23 -9.03
C ILE A 73 8.64 -12.72 -9.01
N LEU A 74 9.55 -12.01 -9.69
CA LEU A 74 9.43 -10.59 -9.98
C LEU A 74 8.96 -10.41 -11.43
N PRO A 75 7.67 -10.08 -11.68
CA PRO A 75 7.10 -10.04 -13.02
C PRO A 75 7.24 -8.68 -13.72
N VAL A 76 7.84 -7.68 -13.08
CA VAL A 76 7.94 -6.32 -13.59
C VAL A 76 9.36 -5.77 -13.47
N PRO A 77 9.73 -4.74 -14.26
CA PRO A 77 11.04 -4.10 -14.12
C PRO A 77 11.27 -3.51 -12.71
N ARG A 78 12.51 -3.56 -12.24
CA ARG A 78 12.92 -2.98 -10.94
C ARG A 78 12.70 -1.47 -10.85
N SER A 79 12.55 -0.78 -11.98
CA SER A 79 12.28 0.65 -12.05
C SER A 79 10.85 1.04 -11.69
N VAL A 80 9.92 0.08 -11.63
CA VAL A 80 8.51 0.32 -11.24
C VAL A 80 8.47 0.96 -9.86
N VAL A 81 7.84 2.14 -9.77
CA VAL A 81 7.64 2.89 -8.53
C VAL A 81 6.19 2.79 -8.11
N HIS A 82 5.96 2.50 -6.83
CA HIS A 82 4.62 2.52 -6.26
C HIS A 82 4.65 2.96 -4.79
N THR A 83 3.48 3.34 -4.24
CA THR A 83 3.38 3.78 -2.85
C THR A 83 2.81 2.65 -1.98
N HIS A 84 3.46 2.40 -0.85
CA HIS A 84 3.19 1.28 0.04
C HIS A 84 3.00 1.72 1.49
N ALA A 85 2.24 0.94 2.25
CA ALA A 85 2.20 0.97 3.72
C ALA A 85 2.03 -0.46 4.24
N SER A 86 2.37 -0.70 5.52
CA SER A 86 2.18 -2.00 6.16
C SER A 86 0.70 -2.28 6.50
N PRO A 87 0.32 -3.55 6.75
CA PRO A 87 -0.95 -3.88 7.39
C PRO A 87 -1.14 -3.17 8.73
N ARG A 88 -0.06 -3.02 9.53
CA ARG A 88 -0.06 -2.28 10.80
C ARG A 88 -0.51 -0.83 10.60
N SER A 89 0.08 -0.12 9.62
CA SER A 89 -0.34 1.23 9.26
C SER A 89 -1.78 1.29 8.76
N ALA A 90 -2.21 0.30 7.94
CA ALA A 90 -3.59 0.26 7.44
C ALA A 90 -4.61 0.14 8.58
N VAL A 91 -4.35 -0.70 9.59
CA VAL A 91 -5.16 -0.79 10.80
C VAL A 91 -5.13 0.52 11.58
N GLY A 92 -3.95 1.12 11.74
CA GLY A 92 -3.79 2.42 12.38
C GLY A 92 -4.59 3.52 11.69
N PHE A 93 -4.63 3.56 10.36
CA PHE A 93 -5.46 4.51 9.60
C PHE A 93 -6.96 4.34 9.90
N LEU A 94 -7.45 3.10 9.96
CA LEU A 94 -8.86 2.83 10.25
C LEU A 94 -9.24 3.26 11.68
N ILE A 95 -8.42 2.92 12.66
CA ILE A 95 -8.64 3.29 14.06
C ILE A 95 -8.60 4.81 14.22
N HIS A 96 -7.59 5.46 13.64
CA HIS A 96 -7.45 6.93 13.71
C HIS A 96 -8.63 7.63 13.02
N ALA A 97 -9.02 7.18 11.84
CA ALA A 97 -10.16 7.72 11.12
C ALA A 97 -11.47 7.63 11.90
N ALA A 98 -11.69 6.51 12.62
CA ALA A 98 -12.88 6.33 13.44
C ALA A 98 -12.94 7.27 14.65
N GLY A 99 -11.81 7.80 15.10
CA GLY A 99 -11.72 8.76 16.20
C GLY A 99 -11.70 10.24 15.78
N LEU A 100 -11.70 10.53 14.47
CA LEU A 100 -11.66 11.92 14.00
C LEU A 100 -13.01 12.61 14.14
N ASP A 101 -12.96 13.88 14.55
CA ASP A 101 -14.12 14.76 14.46
C ASP A 101 -14.47 15.06 13.00
N GLY A 102 -15.71 14.77 12.60
CA GLY A 102 -16.22 15.04 11.27
C GLY A 102 -16.10 16.52 10.86
N ALA A 103 -16.18 17.46 11.80
CA ALA A 103 -15.97 18.88 11.56
C ALA A 103 -14.53 19.18 11.09
N ALA A 104 -13.53 18.50 11.67
CA ALA A 104 -12.12 18.63 11.26
C ALA A 104 -11.89 18.07 9.85
N ILE A 105 -12.60 17.01 9.46
CA ILE A 105 -12.54 16.44 8.12
C ILE A 105 -13.18 17.37 7.08
N GLY A 106 -14.27 18.05 7.43
CA GLY A 106 -15.01 18.94 6.54
C GLY A 106 -15.79 18.19 5.43
N PRO A 107 -16.25 18.89 4.38
CA PRO A 107 -17.13 18.31 3.37
C PRO A 107 -16.45 17.26 2.46
N ARG A 108 -15.13 17.29 2.32
CA ARG A 108 -14.36 16.30 1.55
C ARG A 108 -14.07 15.08 2.42
N ARG A 109 -15.01 14.14 2.45
CA ARG A 109 -15.01 12.99 3.35
C ARG A 109 -13.95 11.92 3.04
N ASN A 110 -13.34 11.97 1.84
CA ASN A 110 -12.35 10.99 1.39
C ASN A 110 -10.93 11.55 1.52
N ILE A 111 -10.04 10.78 2.14
CA ILE A 111 -8.67 11.19 2.48
C ILE A 111 -7.69 10.17 1.88
N THR A 112 -6.69 10.65 1.16
CA THR A 112 -5.59 9.82 0.63
C THR A 112 -4.57 9.58 1.74
N MET A 113 -4.31 8.31 2.06
CA MET A 113 -3.40 7.94 3.14
C MET A 113 -1.93 8.09 2.76
N PRO A 114 -1.06 8.43 3.73
CA PRO A 114 0.38 8.47 3.51
C PRO A 114 0.95 7.06 3.27
N GLY A 115 2.14 7.02 2.68
CA GLY A 115 2.88 5.77 2.46
C GLY A 115 4.26 6.03 1.86
N VAL A 116 5.04 4.98 1.71
CA VAL A 116 6.42 5.01 1.18
C VAL A 116 6.38 4.84 -0.33
N GLY A 117 6.67 5.90 -1.08
CA GLY A 117 6.84 5.85 -2.54
C GLY A 117 8.24 5.34 -2.90
N VAL A 118 8.34 4.11 -3.41
CA VAL A 118 9.62 3.42 -3.60
C VAL A 118 9.62 2.57 -4.87
N SER A 119 10.78 2.45 -5.55
CA SER A 119 10.92 1.52 -6.68
C SER A 119 11.05 0.07 -6.20
N VAL A 120 10.67 -0.88 -7.06
CA VAL A 120 10.85 -2.33 -6.79
C VAL A 120 12.33 -2.65 -6.50
N GLY A 121 13.26 -2.04 -7.24
CA GLY A 121 14.69 -2.20 -6.95
C GLY A 121 15.06 -1.79 -5.52
N ASN A 122 14.54 -0.66 -5.05
CA ASN A 122 14.78 -0.20 -3.69
C ASN A 122 14.05 -1.05 -2.62
N GLN A 123 12.92 -1.70 -2.96
CA GLN A 123 12.28 -2.70 -2.09
C GLN A 123 13.19 -3.91 -1.90
N ILE A 124 13.81 -4.39 -2.98
CA ILE A 124 14.78 -5.51 -2.94
C ILE A 124 16.03 -5.12 -2.13
N GLU A 125 16.53 -3.90 -2.29
CA GLU A 125 17.65 -3.44 -1.47
C GLU A 125 17.28 -3.27 0.01
N ALA A 126 16.05 -2.87 0.32
CA ALA A 126 15.53 -2.89 1.69
C ALA A 126 15.49 -4.31 2.26
N LEU A 127 15.03 -5.29 1.48
CA LEU A 127 15.09 -6.71 1.88
C LEU A 127 16.53 -7.16 2.15
N ARG A 128 17.49 -6.75 1.31
CA ARG A 128 18.92 -7.04 1.51
C ARG A 128 19.44 -6.48 2.83
N ARG A 129 19.07 -5.24 3.16
CA ARG A 129 19.50 -4.60 4.43
C ARG A 129 18.90 -5.28 5.66
N VAL A 130 17.64 -5.72 5.56
CA VAL A 130 16.91 -6.26 6.72
C VAL A 130 17.15 -7.76 6.90
N ALA A 131 17.21 -8.54 5.81
CA ALA A 131 17.24 -10.00 5.83
C ALA A 131 18.52 -10.62 5.22
N GLY A 132 19.43 -9.81 4.71
CA GLY A 132 20.69 -10.25 4.13
C GLY A 132 20.62 -10.60 2.64
N ALA A 133 21.80 -10.91 2.07
CA ALA A 133 21.93 -11.18 0.64
C ALA A 133 21.28 -12.50 0.20
N ASP A 134 21.22 -13.49 1.08
CA ASP A 134 20.68 -14.80 0.75
C ASP A 134 19.17 -14.76 0.49
N ALA A 135 18.42 -13.93 1.23
CA ALA A 135 17.02 -13.69 0.95
C ALA A 135 16.79 -13.13 -0.49
N VAL A 136 17.65 -12.18 -0.91
CA VAL A 136 17.52 -11.58 -2.25
C VAL A 136 17.82 -12.56 -3.38
N LYS A 137 18.67 -13.58 -3.17
CA LYS A 137 18.95 -14.62 -4.15
C LYS A 137 17.71 -15.46 -4.51
N LEU A 138 16.71 -15.48 -3.66
CA LEU A 138 15.45 -16.18 -3.88
C LEU A 138 14.49 -15.41 -4.80
N ILE A 139 14.81 -14.18 -5.20
CA ILE A 139 14.00 -13.40 -6.15
C ILE A 139 14.47 -13.70 -7.57
N ARG A 140 13.58 -14.31 -8.36
CA ARG A 140 13.80 -14.59 -9.79
C ARG A 140 13.04 -13.59 -10.65
N GLU A 141 13.74 -12.89 -11.52
CA GLU A 141 13.12 -11.98 -12.49
C GLU A 141 12.53 -12.80 -13.65
N GLU A 142 11.21 -12.73 -13.82
CA GLU A 142 10.46 -13.40 -14.88
C GLU A 142 9.38 -12.44 -15.37
N PRO A 143 9.68 -11.61 -16.39
CA PRO A 143 8.77 -10.59 -16.88
C PRO A 143 7.43 -11.17 -17.36
N ASP A 144 6.32 -10.59 -16.91
CA ASP A 144 4.96 -10.87 -17.36
C ASP A 144 4.34 -9.60 -17.97
N GLU A 145 4.15 -9.62 -19.30
CA GLU A 145 3.59 -8.49 -20.02
C GLU A 145 2.17 -8.13 -19.57
N THR A 146 1.38 -9.10 -19.12
CA THR A 146 0.01 -8.87 -18.66
C THR A 146 0.02 -8.07 -17.37
N ILE A 147 0.86 -8.46 -16.41
CA ILE A 147 1.03 -7.74 -15.15
C ILE A 147 1.64 -6.36 -15.42
N TRP A 148 2.65 -6.28 -16.29
CA TRP A 148 3.28 -5.01 -16.64
C TRP A 148 2.29 -4.02 -17.24
N LYS A 149 1.46 -4.42 -18.22
CA LYS A 149 0.43 -3.57 -18.84
C LYS A 149 -0.58 -3.01 -17.83
N ILE A 150 -0.86 -3.74 -16.76
CA ILE A 150 -1.74 -3.30 -15.68
C ILE A 150 -1.01 -2.28 -14.80
N VAL A 151 0.20 -2.61 -14.33
CA VAL A 151 0.91 -1.87 -13.28
C VAL A 151 1.54 -0.57 -13.78
N GLN A 152 2.01 -0.53 -15.03
CA GLN A 152 2.68 0.64 -15.61
C GLN A 152 1.86 1.94 -15.57
N ASN A 153 0.52 1.82 -15.55
CA ASN A 153 -0.40 2.96 -15.53
C ASN A 153 -0.87 3.35 -14.12
N TRP A 154 -0.38 2.66 -13.09
CA TRP A 154 -0.79 2.97 -11.71
C TRP A 154 -0.09 4.24 -11.20
N PRO A 155 -0.75 5.00 -10.31
CA PRO A 155 -0.12 6.14 -9.65
C PRO A 155 1.14 5.73 -8.90
N THR A 156 2.23 6.46 -9.13
CA THR A 156 3.54 6.11 -8.56
C THR A 156 3.73 6.66 -7.16
N ARG A 157 3.21 7.87 -6.87
CA ARG A 157 3.40 8.56 -5.59
C ARG A 157 2.18 9.38 -5.21
N PHE A 158 1.92 9.47 -3.91
CA PHE A 158 0.89 10.30 -3.31
C PHE A 158 1.51 11.43 -2.47
N ASP A 159 0.96 12.64 -2.58
CA ASP A 159 1.20 13.74 -1.66
C ASP A 159 0.01 13.84 -0.70
N ALA A 160 0.11 13.12 0.40
CA ALA A 160 -0.96 12.99 1.40
C ALA A 160 -0.88 14.09 2.48
N LYS A 161 -0.75 15.37 2.07
CA LYS A 161 -0.60 16.51 3.00
C LYS A 161 -1.77 16.62 3.95
N ARG A 162 -2.98 16.45 3.42
CA ARG A 162 -4.21 16.54 4.21
C ARG A 162 -4.30 15.44 5.27
N ALA A 163 -3.97 14.20 4.91
CA ALA A 163 -3.92 13.11 5.87
C ALA A 163 -2.91 13.40 7.00
N LYS A 164 -1.71 13.86 6.64
CA LYS A 164 -0.67 14.23 7.62
C LYS A 164 -1.13 15.35 8.53
N ALA A 165 -1.78 16.39 7.99
CA ALA A 165 -2.34 17.49 8.78
C ALA A 165 -3.45 17.03 9.74
N LEU A 166 -4.17 15.94 9.42
CA LEU A 166 -5.16 15.29 10.26
C LEU A 166 -4.56 14.25 11.22
N GLY A 167 -3.23 14.11 11.29
CA GLY A 167 -2.54 13.22 12.22
C GLY A 167 -2.31 11.79 11.74
N PHE A 168 -2.61 11.46 10.48
CA PHE A 168 -2.29 10.14 9.94
C PHE A 168 -0.79 9.97 9.73
N THR A 169 -0.24 8.85 10.16
CA THR A 169 1.18 8.50 10.05
C THR A 169 1.35 7.13 9.39
N ALA A 170 2.41 6.97 8.61
CA ALA A 170 2.83 5.70 8.04
C ALA A 170 4.32 5.50 8.31
N GLU A 171 4.86 4.37 7.88
CA GLU A 171 6.30 4.09 7.95
C GLU A 171 7.11 5.14 7.18
N GLU A 172 8.29 5.47 7.69
CA GLU A 172 9.20 6.45 7.08
C GLU A 172 9.93 5.88 5.85
N ASN A 173 10.16 4.58 5.84
CA ASN A 173 10.91 3.88 4.79
C ASN A 173 10.43 2.42 4.63
N PHE A 174 10.89 1.77 3.56
CA PHE A 174 10.45 0.41 3.26
C PHE A 174 11.08 -0.65 4.20
N ASP A 175 12.23 -0.37 4.79
CA ASP A 175 12.84 -1.22 5.81
C ASP A 175 11.92 -1.39 7.03
N ALA A 176 11.26 -0.29 7.45
CA ALA A 176 10.29 -0.31 8.54
C ALA A 176 9.06 -1.15 8.22
N ILE A 177 8.58 -1.13 6.96
CA ILE A 177 7.49 -2.01 6.48
C ILE A 177 7.89 -3.48 6.59
N ILE A 178 9.12 -3.84 6.17
CA ILE A 178 9.62 -5.22 6.28
C ILE A 178 9.74 -5.63 7.74
N ARG A 179 10.28 -4.76 8.61
CA ARG A 179 10.41 -5.05 10.05
C ARG A 179 9.06 -5.25 10.72
N ALA A 180 8.05 -4.43 10.38
CA ALA A 180 6.69 -4.61 10.87
C ALA A 180 6.14 -6.01 10.54
N TYR A 181 6.35 -6.48 9.30
CA TYR A 181 5.96 -7.84 8.91
C TYR A 181 6.71 -8.92 9.69
N ILE A 182 8.02 -8.77 9.88
CA ILE A 182 8.83 -9.73 10.66
C ILE A 182 8.35 -9.80 12.11
N GLU A 183 8.04 -8.67 12.73
CA GLU A 183 7.53 -8.60 14.09
C GLU A 183 6.14 -9.21 14.21
N ASP A 184 5.21 -8.82 13.34
CA ASP A 184 3.80 -9.19 13.44
C ASP A 184 3.53 -10.62 13.01
N GLU A 185 4.24 -11.15 11.99
CA GLU A 185 3.92 -12.42 11.34
C GLU A 185 4.98 -13.51 11.56
N LEU A 186 6.24 -13.13 11.84
CA LEU A 186 7.36 -14.07 11.99
C LEU A 186 7.91 -14.12 13.42
N GLY A 187 7.25 -13.46 14.39
CA GLY A 187 7.68 -13.44 15.78
C GLY A 187 9.06 -12.79 15.99
N GLY A 188 9.43 -11.82 15.15
CA GLY A 188 10.70 -11.09 15.22
C GLY A 188 11.90 -11.82 14.64
N LYS A 189 11.72 -12.98 14.00
CA LYS A 189 12.82 -13.82 13.47
C LYS A 189 12.80 -13.81 11.94
N VAL A 190 13.96 -13.52 11.33
CA VAL A 190 14.20 -13.72 9.90
C VAL A 190 14.78 -15.11 9.69
N GLY A 191 14.08 -15.95 8.93
CA GLY A 191 14.54 -17.21 8.39
C GLY A 191 15.56 -18.01 9.20
N ALA A 192 15.10 -18.80 10.16
CA ALA A 192 15.81 -20.01 10.58
C ALA A 192 14.85 -21.18 10.35
N ARG A 193 15.00 -21.85 9.26
CA ARG A 193 14.67 -23.28 9.14
C ARG A 193 15.95 -24.05 8.96
#